data_e5d461f3987376ccdde5b8bff8e432e2
#
_entry.id   e5d461f3987376ccdde5b8bff8e432e2
#
_cell.length_a   1.000
_cell.length_b   1.000
_cell.length_c   1.000
_cell.angle_alpha   90.00
_cell.angle_beta   90.00
_cell.angle_gamma   90.00
#
_symmetry.space_group_name_H-M   'P 1'
#
loop_
_entity.id
_entity.type
_entity.pdbx_description
1 polymer ?
#
loop_
_entity_poly.entity_id
_entity_poly.type
_entity_poly.pdbx_seq_one_letter_code
_entity_poly.pdbx_strand_id
1 'polypeptide(L)' 'MRIERAAEILSSPNTVEVVYNNMPVWIDNVDESRHTASIRLMETGNRIEVPVDELSESGGQVDYTTLN' A
#
# COMPACT_ATOMS: atom_id res chain seq x y z
N MET A 1 -4.86 -2.94 6.11
CA MET A 1 -3.41 -3.25 6.27
C MET A 1 -2.98 -2.84 7.66
N ARG A 2 -2.06 -3.59 8.23
CA ARG A 2 -1.53 -3.24 9.54
C ARG A 2 -0.45 -2.18 9.36
N ILE A 3 -0.32 -1.33 10.39
CA ILE A 3 0.65 -0.25 10.30
C ILE A 3 2.09 -0.77 10.18
N GLU A 4 2.39 -1.87 10.85
CA GLU A 4 3.72 -2.46 10.76
C GLU A 4 4.02 -2.91 9.34
N ARG A 5 3.01 -3.46 8.68
CA ARG A 5 3.20 -3.92 7.31
C ARG A 5 3.39 -2.75 6.36
N ALA A 6 2.66 -1.66 6.58
CA ALA A 6 2.80 -0.48 5.75
C ALA A 6 4.21 0.10 5.88
N ALA A 7 4.73 0.17 7.10
CA ALA A 7 6.08 0.66 7.30
C ALA A 7 7.10 -0.27 6.65
N GLU A 8 6.86 -1.56 6.71
CA GLU A 8 7.74 -2.55 6.10
C GLU A 8 7.79 -2.37 4.59
N ILE A 9 6.63 -2.17 3.98
CA ILE A 9 6.55 -1.98 2.54
C ILE A 9 7.30 -0.72 2.14
N LEU A 10 7.14 0.35 2.93
CA LEU A 10 7.79 1.61 2.63
C LEU A 10 9.30 1.47 2.59
N SER A 11 9.85 0.67 3.48
CA SER A 11 11.30 0.52 3.57
C SER A 11 11.82 -0.66 2.76
N SER A 12 10.94 -1.41 2.11
CA SER A 12 11.35 -2.58 1.34
C SER A 12 12.04 -2.16 0.06
N PRO A 13 13.11 -2.85 -0.35
CA PRO A 13 13.73 -2.60 -1.64
C PRO A 13 12.90 -3.13 -2.81
N ASN A 14 11.94 -3.99 -2.53
CA ASN A 14 11.09 -4.56 -3.56
C ASN A 14 9.82 -3.75 -3.70
N THR A 15 9.30 -3.72 -4.91
CA THR A 15 8.02 -3.07 -5.16
C THR A 15 6.90 -3.97 -4.68
N VAL A 16 6.05 -3.45 -3.82
CA VAL A 16 4.88 -4.17 -3.34
C VAL A 16 3.66 -3.39 -3.77
N GLU A 17 2.77 -4.05 -4.47
CA GLU A 17 1.57 -3.39 -4.97
C GLU A 17 0.55 -3.24 -3.86
N VAL A 18 0.07 -2.01 -3.67
CA VAL A 18 -0.91 -1.68 -2.65
C VAL A 18 -2.12 -1.09 -3.35
N VAL A 19 -3.30 -1.40 -2.83
CA VAL A 19 -4.56 -0.96 -3.41
C VAL A 19 -5.32 -0.17 -2.37
N TYR A 20 -5.87 0.94 -2.79
CA TYR A 20 -6.77 1.75 -1.99
C TYR A 20 -8.04 1.94 -2.79
N ASN A 21 -9.16 1.50 -2.22
CA ASN A 21 -10.47 1.69 -2.86
C ASN A 21 -10.46 1.13 -4.30
N ASN A 22 -9.85 -0.04 -4.45
CA ASN A 22 -9.73 -0.75 -5.73
C ASN A 22 -8.85 -0.04 -6.75
N MET A 23 -8.03 0.90 -6.30
CA MET A 23 -7.11 1.60 -7.19
C MET A 23 -5.68 1.35 -6.74
N PRO A 24 -4.78 1.09 -7.68
CA PRO A 24 -3.38 0.90 -7.31
C PRO A 24 -2.77 2.22 -6.86
N VAL A 25 -1.98 2.15 -5.81
CA VAL A 25 -1.37 3.34 -5.22
C VAL A 25 0.05 3.02 -4.79
N TRP A 26 0.85 4.08 -4.60
CA TRP A 26 2.16 3.98 -3.98
C TRP A 26 2.07 4.51 -2.55
N ILE A 27 2.77 3.88 -1.62
CA ILE A 27 2.91 4.42 -0.28
C ILE A 27 4.12 5.34 -0.28
N ASP A 28 3.87 6.63 -0.01
CA ASP A 28 4.95 7.61 0.04
C ASP A 28 5.49 7.78 1.45
N ASN A 29 4.63 7.63 2.45
CA ASN A 29 5.03 7.81 3.84
C ASN A 29 4.01 7.13 4.74
N VAL A 30 4.43 6.85 5.97
CA VAL A 30 3.57 6.21 6.96
C VAL A 30 3.70 7.00 8.25
N ASP A 31 2.55 7.32 8.86
CA ASP A 31 2.50 8.00 10.14
C ASP A 31 1.99 7.02 11.18
N GLU A 32 2.91 6.49 11.98
CA GLU A 32 2.55 5.48 12.96
C GLU A 32 1.73 6.06 14.10
N SER A 33 1.92 7.34 14.40
CA SER A 33 1.16 7.98 15.46
C SER A 33 -0.31 8.08 15.12
N ARG A 34 -0.61 8.34 13.87
CA ARG A 34 -1.98 8.52 13.42
C ARG A 34 -2.56 7.30 12.76
N HIS A 35 -1.75 6.28 12.56
CA HIS A 35 -2.16 5.08 11.81
C HIS A 35 -2.63 5.43 10.41
N THR A 36 -1.94 6.37 9.76
CA THR A 36 -2.27 6.79 8.42
C THR A 36 -1.08 6.63 7.52
N ALA A 37 -1.34 6.69 6.23
CA ALA A 37 -0.28 6.65 5.23
C ALA A 37 -0.55 7.69 4.17
N SER A 38 0.51 8.32 3.70
CA SER A 38 0.42 9.18 2.52
C SER A 38 0.61 8.30 1.31
N ILE A 39 -0.37 8.30 0.45
CA ILE A 39 -0.33 7.47 -0.75
C ILE A 39 -0.42 8.36 -1.97
N ARG A 40 0.06 7.84 -3.07
CA ARG A 40 -0.02 8.53 -4.35
C ARG A 40 -0.84 7.68 -5.30
N LEU A 41 -1.88 8.28 -5.85
CA LEU A 41 -2.72 7.61 -6.83
C LEU A 41 -1.97 7.52 -8.14
N MET A 42 -1.87 6.32 -8.69
CA MET A 42 -1.10 6.14 -9.92
C MET A 42 -1.76 6.82 -11.10
N GLU A 43 -3.09 6.84 -11.11
CA GLU A 43 -3.80 7.38 -12.26
C GLU A 43 -3.66 8.88 -12.39
N THR A 44 -3.68 9.58 -11.27
CA THR A 44 -3.69 11.04 -11.29
C THR A 44 -2.41 11.67 -10.78
N GLY A 45 -1.63 10.90 -10.03
CA GLY A 45 -0.44 11.44 -9.40
C GLY A 45 -0.72 12.21 -8.13
N ASN A 46 -1.97 12.29 -7.72
CA ASN A 46 -2.33 13.00 -6.50
C ASN A 46 -1.88 12.25 -5.27
N ARG A 47 -1.50 13.01 -4.25
CA ARG A 47 -1.11 12.44 -2.97
C ARG A 47 -2.20 12.75 -1.95
N ILE A 48 -2.63 11.72 -1.23
CA ILE A 48 -3.63 11.89 -0.17
C ILE A 48 -3.18 11.09 1.04
N GLU A 49 -3.71 11.46 2.20
CA GLU A 49 -3.47 10.73 3.43
C GLU A 49 -4.71 9.93 3.77
N VAL A 50 -4.53 8.64 4.04
CA VAL A 50 -5.65 7.74 4.31
C VAL A 50 -5.31 6.86 5.50
N PRO A 51 -6.32 6.35 6.20
CA PRO A 51 -6.08 5.37 7.25
C PRO A 51 -5.43 4.12 6.66
N VAL A 52 -4.44 3.61 7.36
CA VAL A 52 -3.75 2.41 6.91
C VAL A 52 -4.71 1.23 6.80
N ASP A 53 -5.73 1.21 7.64
CA ASP A 53 -6.70 0.12 7.63
C ASP A 53 -7.43 0.00 6.30
N GLU A 54 -7.46 1.06 5.52
CA GLU A 54 -8.16 1.03 4.24
C GLU A 54 -7.26 0.60 3.09
N LEU A 55 -6.00 0.34 3.36
CA LEU A 55 -5.09 -0.14 2.35
C LEU A 55 -5.06 -1.65 2.34
N SER A 56 -4.84 -2.21 1.17
CA SER A 56 -4.72 -3.66 1.00
C SER A 56 -3.55 -3.95 0.09
N GLU A 57 -2.85 -5.03 0.37
CA GLU A 57 -1.86 -5.52 -0.57
C GLU A 57 -2.58 -6.22 -1.70
N SER A 58 -2.11 -5.97 -2.93
CA SER A 58 -2.65 -6.70 -4.05
C SER A 58 -2.29 -8.17 -3.90
N GLY A 59 -3.25 -9.01 -4.08
CA GLY A 59 -3.02 -10.44 -3.98
C GLY A 59 -2.38 -11.04 -5.20
N GLY A 60 -2.09 -10.23 -6.18
CA GLY A 60 -1.60 -10.75 -7.43
C GLY A 60 -0.33 -11.56 -7.27
N GLN A 61 0.54 -11.11 -6.40
CA GLN A 61 1.79 -11.82 -6.20
C GLN A 61 1.57 -13.20 -5.59
N VAL A 62 0.47 -13.40 -4.92
CA VAL A 62 0.17 -14.69 -4.33
C VAL A 62 -0.41 -15.63 -5.36
N ASP A 63 -1.23 -15.07 -6.22
CA ASP A 63 -2.02 -15.89 -7.12
C ASP A 63 -1.19 -16.72 -8.05
N TYR A 64 -0.16 -16.15 -8.62
CA TYR A 64 0.57 -16.91 -9.60
C TYR A 64 1.45 -17.98 -8.97
N THR A 65 1.71 -17.87 -7.69
CA THR A 65 2.43 -18.97 -7.05
C THR A 65 1.55 -20.18 -6.88
N THR A 66 0.26 -19.96 -6.76
CA THR A 66 -0.67 -21.07 -6.57
C THR A 66 -1.15 -21.65 -7.88
N LEU A 67 -0.89 -20.98 -8.96
CA LEU A 67 -1.32 -21.46 -10.25
C LEU A 67 -0.64 -22.74 -10.64
N ASN A 68 0.44 -23.00 -10.05
CA ASN A 68 1.17 -24.20 -10.44
C ASN A 68 0.80 -25.40 -9.60
#